data_388664ebfd6ec5d405372a91b7e6b00e
#
_entry.id   388664ebfd6ec5d405372a91b7e6b00e
#
_cell.length_a   1.000
_cell.length_b   1.000
_cell.length_c   1.000
_cell.angle_alpha   90.00
_cell.angle_beta   90.00
_cell.angle_gamma   90.00
#
_symmetry.space_group_name_H-M   'P 1'
#
loop_
_entity.id
_entity.type
_entity.pdbx_description
1 polymer ?
#
loop_
_entity_poly.entity_id
_entity_poly.type
_entity_poly.pdbx_seq_one_letter_code
_entity_poly.pdbx_strand_id
1 'polypeptide(L)'
;HLGLTHEQAAKRMDISRTTATECYESARRKIAEAIVTGKCLTIGGGSYRLCPGDGCESRCGPSAPPISHQPKGEITMRIAVTYEDGGIFQHFGHTQQFKLYDVEDGKVVRAAVVDAGGSGHGALATFLTAFQVDKLICGGIGGGAINALAGAGIDLYPGIEGSADMAVMQLIHGVLPKRTD
;
A
#
# COMPACT_ATOMS: atom_id res chain seq x y z
N HIS A 1 -9.46 17.11 19.81
CA HIS A 1 -10.02 18.19 18.96
C HIS A 1 -9.47 19.53 19.48
N LEU A 2 -8.53 20.16 18.74
CA LEU A 2 -7.81 21.34 19.20
C LEU A 2 -8.59 22.66 19.00
N GLY A 3 -9.81 22.63 18.43
CA GLY A 3 -10.62 23.83 18.21
C GLY A 3 -9.98 24.93 17.36
N LEU A 4 -9.02 24.56 16.48
CA LEU A 4 -8.28 25.52 15.67
C LEU A 4 -9.19 26.18 14.61
N THR A 5 -9.01 27.49 14.40
CA THR A 5 -9.61 28.18 13.25
C THR A 5 -8.91 27.76 11.94
N HIS A 6 -9.56 27.96 10.77
CA HIS A 6 -8.96 27.66 9.46
C HIS A 6 -7.63 28.39 9.24
N GLU A 7 -7.50 29.60 9.77
CA GLU A 7 -6.28 30.39 9.69
C GLU A 7 -5.14 29.79 10.54
N GLN A 8 -5.46 29.37 11.76
CA GLN A 8 -4.51 28.70 12.63
C GLN A 8 -4.07 27.33 12.07
N ALA A 9 -5.00 26.60 11.49
CA ALA A 9 -4.71 25.33 10.81
C ALA A 9 -3.82 25.55 9.59
N ALA A 10 -4.14 26.52 8.74
CA ALA A 10 -3.35 26.90 7.57
C ALA A 10 -1.91 27.25 7.93
N LYS A 11 -1.73 28.09 8.95
CA LYS A 11 -0.40 28.48 9.45
C LYS A 11 0.40 27.27 9.99
N ARG A 12 -0.25 26.33 10.66
CA ARG A 12 0.39 25.11 11.15
C ARG A 12 0.81 24.13 10.06
N MET A 13 0.05 24.11 8.96
CA MET A 13 0.31 23.25 7.81
C MET A 13 1.20 23.90 6.74
N ASP A 14 1.58 25.18 6.94
CA ASP A 14 2.34 25.98 5.98
C ASP A 14 1.69 26.08 4.60
N ILE A 15 0.37 26.30 4.59
CA ILE A 15 -0.47 26.45 3.40
C ILE A 15 -1.31 27.73 3.47
N SER A 16 -1.91 28.12 2.34
CA SER A 16 -2.84 29.24 2.33
C SER A 16 -4.13 28.94 3.11
N ARG A 17 -4.77 29.99 3.66
CA ARG A 17 -6.09 29.87 4.31
C ARG A 17 -7.12 29.26 3.37
N THR A 18 -7.10 29.67 2.10
CA THR A 18 -8.01 29.17 1.06
C THR A 18 -7.85 27.67 0.90
N THR A 19 -6.60 27.19 0.73
CA THR A 19 -6.28 25.78 0.62
C THR A 19 -6.72 24.99 1.85
N ALA A 20 -6.49 25.52 3.06
CA ALA A 20 -6.95 24.87 4.29
C ALA A 20 -8.47 24.75 4.35
N THR A 21 -9.20 25.79 3.90
CA THR A 21 -10.66 25.77 3.84
C THR A 21 -11.17 24.74 2.83
N GLU A 22 -10.60 24.68 1.64
CA GLU A 22 -10.97 23.71 0.59
C GLU A 22 -10.73 22.26 1.05
N CYS A 23 -9.57 22.01 1.68
CA CYS A 23 -9.26 20.70 2.26
C CYS A 23 -10.28 20.29 3.32
N TYR A 24 -10.65 21.22 4.21
CA TYR A 24 -11.64 20.97 5.26
C TYR A 24 -13.02 20.67 4.70
N GLU A 25 -13.50 21.48 3.75
CA GLU A 25 -14.80 21.27 3.11
C GLU A 25 -14.84 19.96 2.29
N SER A 26 -13.77 19.63 1.59
CA SER A 26 -13.62 18.35 0.89
C SER A 26 -13.68 17.16 1.85
N ALA A 27 -12.95 17.23 2.96
CA ALA A 27 -12.93 16.18 3.98
C ALA A 27 -14.34 16.01 4.61
N ARG A 28 -15.00 17.10 4.98
CA ARG A 28 -16.37 17.05 5.53
C ARG A 28 -17.34 16.36 4.58
N ARG A 29 -17.30 16.71 3.29
CA ARG A 29 -18.16 16.10 2.27
C ARG A 29 -17.96 14.60 2.16
N LYS A 30 -16.68 14.16 2.08
CA LYS A 30 -16.32 12.73 2.00
C LYS A 30 -16.77 11.94 3.23
N ILE A 31 -16.61 12.53 4.42
CA ILE A 31 -17.07 11.90 5.68
C ILE A 31 -18.59 11.79 5.68
N ALA A 32 -19.29 12.86 5.34
CA ALA A 32 -20.76 12.86 5.28
C ALA A 32 -21.28 11.84 4.24
N GLU A 33 -20.66 11.78 3.06
CA GLU A 33 -20.99 10.80 2.03
C GLU A 33 -20.78 9.38 2.53
N ALA A 34 -19.65 9.09 3.16
CA ALA A 34 -19.35 7.75 3.69
C ALA A 34 -20.42 7.31 4.72
N ILE A 35 -20.83 8.21 5.62
CA ILE A 35 -21.84 7.92 6.64
C ILE A 35 -23.22 7.66 5.99
N VAL A 36 -23.64 8.54 5.07
CA VAL A 36 -24.98 8.47 4.46
C VAL A 36 -25.11 7.26 3.52
N THR A 37 -24.03 6.92 2.81
CA THR A 37 -24.05 5.81 1.83
C THR A 37 -23.54 4.47 2.39
N GLY A 38 -23.14 4.42 3.67
CA GLY A 38 -22.58 3.22 4.29
C GLY A 38 -21.23 2.78 3.71
N LYS A 39 -20.48 3.70 3.07
CA LYS A 39 -19.16 3.42 2.53
C LYS A 39 -18.11 3.38 3.63
N CYS A 40 -17.10 2.53 3.44
CA CYS A 40 -15.94 2.50 4.33
C CYS A 40 -15.11 3.78 4.15
N LEU A 41 -14.80 4.46 5.27
CA LEU A 41 -13.91 5.62 5.27
C LEU A 41 -12.47 5.15 5.51
N THR A 42 -11.62 5.26 4.49
CA THR A 42 -10.19 4.97 4.61
C THR A 42 -9.41 6.27 4.65
N ILE A 43 -8.62 6.47 5.71
CA ILE A 43 -7.71 7.61 5.84
C ILE A 43 -6.31 7.10 5.54
N GLY A 44 -5.75 7.54 4.41
CA GLY A 44 -4.43 7.10 3.97
C GLY A 44 -3.77 8.13 3.06
N GLY A 45 -2.49 7.89 2.74
CA GLY A 45 -1.68 8.76 1.88
C GLY A 45 -1.14 10.00 2.60
N GLY A 46 -0.20 10.69 1.94
CA GLY A 46 0.48 11.85 2.50
C GLY A 46 1.53 11.50 3.57
N SER A 47 2.38 12.49 3.88
CA SER A 47 3.36 12.39 4.97
C SER A 47 2.73 12.89 6.25
N TYR A 48 2.38 12.01 7.16
CA TYR A 48 1.85 12.39 8.47
C TYR A 48 2.54 11.63 9.60
N ARG A 49 2.58 12.25 10.77
CA ARG A 49 3.12 11.65 11.98
C ARG A 49 1.99 11.42 12.96
N LEU A 50 1.87 10.20 13.46
CA LEU A 50 1.00 9.91 14.59
C LEU A 50 1.70 10.39 15.87
N CYS A 51 1.03 11.27 16.63
CA CYS A 51 1.50 11.67 17.94
C CYS A 51 1.15 10.59 18.98
N PRO A 52 2.08 10.19 19.84
CA PRO A 52 1.82 9.19 20.89
C PRO A 52 1.03 9.80 22.06
N GLY A 53 -0.09 10.44 21.82
CA GLY A 53 -1.12 10.83 22.79
C GLY A 53 -0.73 11.72 23.98
N ASP A 54 0.43 11.57 24.56
CA ASP A 54 0.87 12.29 25.77
C ASP A 54 1.85 13.42 25.43
N GLY A 55 1.39 14.66 25.45
CA GLY A 55 2.26 15.84 25.45
C GLY A 55 2.80 16.31 24.10
N CYS A 56 2.00 16.27 23.05
CA CYS A 56 2.42 16.65 21.68
C CYS A 56 2.62 18.17 21.46
N GLU A 57 2.50 19.01 22.48
CA GLU A 57 2.55 20.48 22.30
C GLU A 57 3.92 21.05 21.91
N SER A 58 5.01 20.34 22.19
CA SER A 58 6.37 20.90 22.01
C SER A 58 7.19 20.34 20.85
N ARG A 59 6.72 19.36 20.08
CA ARG A 59 7.52 18.65 19.07
C ARG A 59 7.02 18.70 17.62
N CYS A 60 5.93 19.37 17.35
CA CYS A 60 5.40 19.52 15.99
C CYS A 60 5.81 20.85 15.35
N GLY A 61 7.10 21.18 15.36
CA GLY A 61 7.65 22.34 14.66
C GLY A 61 8.11 21.98 13.24
N PRO A 62 8.25 22.98 12.32
CA PRO A 62 8.64 22.77 10.92
C PRO A 62 10.06 22.28 10.70
N SER A 63 10.86 22.10 11.74
CA SER A 63 12.28 21.72 11.67
C SER A 63 12.57 20.26 12.07
N ALA A 64 11.58 19.38 12.19
CA ALA A 64 11.86 17.98 12.44
C ALA A 64 12.32 17.30 11.14
N PRO A 65 13.49 16.61 11.11
CA PRO A 65 13.93 15.88 9.95
C PRO A 65 12.87 14.86 9.54
N PRO A 66 12.75 14.54 8.23
CA PRO A 66 11.82 13.51 7.77
C PRO A 66 12.20 12.21 8.47
N ILE A 67 11.34 11.76 9.37
CA ILE A 67 11.50 10.45 9.97
C ILE A 67 10.94 9.46 8.96
N SER A 68 11.83 8.65 8.42
CA SER A 68 11.45 7.40 7.77
C SER A 68 10.50 6.66 8.72
N HIS A 69 9.23 6.50 8.32
CA HIS A 69 8.31 5.64 9.02
C HIS A 69 8.78 4.20 8.84
N GLN A 70 9.62 3.76 9.75
CA GLN A 70 9.67 2.35 10.06
C GLN A 70 8.54 2.11 11.06
N PRO A 71 7.51 1.32 10.74
CA PRO A 71 6.67 0.74 11.76
C PRO A 71 7.61 -0.03 12.71
N LYS A 72 7.39 0.04 14.01
CA LYS A 72 8.07 -0.80 15.00
C LYS A 72 7.64 -2.25 14.79
N GLY A 73 8.38 -2.93 14.00
CA GLY A 73 8.29 -4.26 13.47
C GLY A 73 9.05 -4.18 12.16
N GLU A 74 10.18 -4.81 12.02
CA GLU A 74 10.83 -4.93 10.72
C GLU A 74 9.85 -5.69 9.84
N ILE A 75 9.35 -5.02 8.77
CA ILE A 75 8.65 -5.74 7.72
C ILE A 75 9.64 -6.77 7.22
N THR A 76 9.46 -8.01 7.65
CA THR A 76 10.39 -9.09 7.30
C THR A 76 10.20 -9.53 5.86
N MET A 77 9.03 -9.24 5.26
CA MET A 77 8.74 -9.62 3.88
C MET A 77 7.53 -8.85 3.33
N ARG A 78 7.63 -8.37 2.09
CA ARG A 78 6.49 -7.82 1.34
C ARG A 78 6.12 -8.74 0.18
N ILE A 79 4.86 -9.15 0.14
CA ILE A 79 4.30 -10.04 -0.88
C ILE A 79 3.34 -9.25 -1.76
N ALA A 80 3.51 -9.32 -3.08
CA ALA A 80 2.53 -8.82 -4.05
C ALA A 80 1.75 -9.98 -4.65
N VAL A 81 0.47 -9.74 -4.93
CA VAL A 81 -0.40 -10.69 -5.62
C VAL A 81 -1.08 -9.96 -6.76
N THR A 82 -1.08 -10.51 -7.98
CA THR A 82 -1.93 -10.02 -9.07
C THR A 82 -3.38 -10.14 -8.65
N TYR A 83 -4.15 -9.05 -8.70
CA TYR A 83 -5.43 -8.99 -8.01
C TYR A 83 -6.57 -8.53 -8.91
N GLU A 84 -7.70 -9.23 -8.81
CA GLU A 84 -8.98 -8.85 -9.39
C GLU A 84 -10.12 -9.47 -8.55
N ASP A 85 -11.05 -8.65 -8.09
CA ASP A 85 -12.27 -9.06 -7.38
C ASP A 85 -12.10 -10.12 -6.27
N GLY A 86 -11.05 -10.00 -5.46
CA GLY A 86 -10.74 -10.93 -4.36
C GLY A 86 -9.88 -12.13 -4.75
N GLY A 87 -9.71 -12.38 -6.04
CA GLY A 87 -8.95 -13.49 -6.63
C GLY A 87 -7.60 -13.10 -7.19
N ILE A 88 -6.81 -14.12 -7.54
CA ILE A 88 -5.54 -13.96 -8.25
C ILE A 88 -5.84 -13.78 -9.73
N PHE A 89 -5.44 -12.64 -10.30
CA PHE A 89 -5.58 -12.38 -11.72
C PHE A 89 -4.61 -13.23 -12.54
N GLN A 90 -5.14 -13.87 -13.60
CA GLN A 90 -4.43 -14.94 -14.30
C GLN A 90 -3.45 -14.47 -15.39
N HIS A 91 -3.41 -13.17 -15.70
CA HIS A 91 -2.54 -12.62 -16.76
C HIS A 91 -1.68 -11.47 -16.23
N PHE A 92 -0.48 -11.77 -15.76
CA PHE A 92 0.44 -10.78 -15.18
C PHE A 92 0.57 -9.49 -16.02
N GLY A 93 0.76 -9.63 -17.34
CA GLY A 93 0.98 -8.49 -18.23
C GLY A 93 -0.21 -7.57 -18.45
N HIS A 94 -1.41 -7.99 -18.06
CA HIS A 94 -2.64 -7.20 -18.12
C HIS A 94 -3.18 -6.86 -16.73
N THR A 95 -2.41 -7.13 -15.68
CA THR A 95 -2.78 -6.84 -14.29
C THR A 95 -2.96 -5.34 -14.10
N GLN A 96 -4.16 -4.96 -13.69
CA GLN A 96 -4.49 -3.57 -13.35
C GLN A 96 -4.27 -3.26 -11.88
N GLN A 97 -4.39 -4.25 -11.02
CA GLN A 97 -4.28 -4.10 -9.57
C GLN A 97 -3.37 -5.15 -8.96
N PHE A 98 -2.59 -4.74 -7.98
CA PHE A 98 -1.86 -5.63 -7.09
C PHE A 98 -2.39 -5.50 -5.68
N LYS A 99 -2.53 -6.61 -4.97
CA LYS A 99 -2.73 -6.59 -3.54
C LYS A 99 -1.38 -6.84 -2.86
N LEU A 100 -0.92 -5.84 -2.10
CA LEU A 100 0.33 -5.89 -1.36
C LEU A 100 0.06 -6.32 0.08
N TYR A 101 0.90 -7.20 0.60
CA TYR A 101 0.83 -7.69 1.97
C TYR A 101 2.17 -7.46 2.65
N ASP A 102 2.15 -6.77 3.78
CA ASP A 102 3.29 -6.64 4.67
C ASP A 102 3.21 -7.76 5.73
N VAL A 103 4.27 -8.53 5.83
CA VAL A 103 4.37 -9.69 6.72
C VAL A 103 5.45 -9.47 7.75
N GLU A 104 5.12 -9.65 9.03
CA GLU A 104 6.02 -9.62 10.18
C GLU A 104 5.85 -10.92 10.97
N ASP A 105 6.94 -11.55 11.36
CA ASP A 105 6.94 -12.80 12.15
C ASP A 105 5.97 -13.88 11.63
N GLY A 106 5.86 -13.99 10.29
CA GLY A 106 4.98 -14.97 9.67
C GLY A 106 3.48 -14.62 9.76
N LYS A 107 3.13 -13.37 10.03
CA LYS A 107 1.75 -12.88 10.08
C LYS A 107 1.57 -11.67 9.17
N VAL A 108 0.44 -11.63 8.47
CA VAL A 108 0.05 -10.44 7.70
C VAL A 108 -0.34 -9.34 8.67
N VAL A 109 0.43 -8.26 8.69
CA VAL A 109 0.16 -7.08 9.53
C VAL A 109 -0.58 -5.97 8.77
N ARG A 110 -0.44 -5.97 7.44
CA ARG A 110 -1.10 -4.99 6.56
C ARG A 110 -1.40 -5.60 5.20
N ALA A 111 -2.53 -5.22 4.62
CA ALA A 111 -2.87 -5.50 3.22
C ALA A 111 -3.44 -4.23 2.56
N ALA A 112 -3.04 -3.96 1.32
CA ALA A 112 -3.53 -2.83 0.55
C ALA A 112 -3.62 -3.19 -0.93
N VAL A 113 -4.68 -2.74 -1.60
CA VAL A 113 -4.80 -2.85 -3.06
C VAL A 113 -4.26 -1.58 -3.70
N VAL A 114 -3.40 -1.73 -4.70
CA VAL A 114 -2.77 -0.63 -5.44
C VAL A 114 -2.98 -0.82 -6.93
N ASP A 115 -3.26 0.27 -7.63
CA ASP A 115 -3.41 0.26 -9.08
C ASP A 115 -2.04 0.31 -9.77
N ALA A 116 -1.82 -0.58 -10.73
CA ALA A 116 -0.58 -0.67 -11.51
C ALA A 116 -0.51 0.35 -12.67
N GLY A 117 -1.54 1.16 -12.85
CA GLY A 117 -1.58 2.24 -13.86
C GLY A 117 -1.59 1.77 -15.31
N GLY A 118 -1.96 0.51 -15.59
CA GLY A 118 -2.08 0.01 -16.97
C GLY A 118 -0.78 -0.03 -17.78
N SER A 119 0.35 -0.03 -17.13
CA SER A 119 1.68 -0.03 -17.74
C SER A 119 2.06 -1.44 -18.24
N GLY A 120 2.71 -1.54 -19.41
CA GLY A 120 3.15 -2.84 -19.97
C GLY A 120 4.17 -3.58 -19.11
N HIS A 121 4.50 -4.82 -19.50
CA HIS A 121 5.29 -5.79 -18.70
C HIS A 121 6.57 -5.25 -18.03
N GLY A 122 7.32 -4.36 -18.70
CA GLY A 122 8.55 -3.78 -18.12
C GLY A 122 8.29 -2.78 -17.00
N ALA A 123 7.19 -2.03 -17.10
CA ALA A 123 6.81 -1.06 -16.08
C ALA A 123 6.28 -1.73 -14.81
N LEU A 124 5.65 -2.92 -14.94
CA LEU A 124 5.19 -3.69 -13.76
C LEU A 124 6.34 -4.20 -12.89
N ALA A 125 7.46 -4.63 -13.49
CA ALA A 125 8.64 -5.02 -12.71
C ALA A 125 9.24 -3.82 -11.96
N THR A 126 9.35 -2.67 -12.63
CA THR A 126 9.81 -1.41 -12.01
C THR A 126 8.86 -0.96 -10.88
N PHE A 127 7.55 -1.09 -11.10
CA PHE A 127 6.53 -0.79 -10.10
C PHE A 127 6.72 -1.66 -8.84
N LEU A 128 6.84 -2.97 -9.00
CA LEU A 128 7.04 -3.89 -7.88
C LEU A 128 8.36 -3.62 -7.13
N THR A 129 9.42 -3.27 -7.84
CA THR A 129 10.70 -2.86 -7.24
C THR A 129 10.56 -1.57 -6.44
N ALA A 130 9.83 -0.57 -6.96
CA ALA A 130 9.57 0.69 -6.25
C ALA A 130 8.79 0.48 -4.95
N PHE A 131 7.94 -0.52 -4.89
CA PHE A 131 7.22 -0.94 -3.68
C PHE A 131 8.01 -1.90 -2.79
N GLN A 132 9.27 -2.19 -3.12
CA GLN A 132 10.14 -3.10 -2.36
C GLN A 132 9.49 -4.47 -2.12
N VAL A 133 8.95 -5.06 -3.19
CA VAL A 133 8.31 -6.37 -3.14
C VAL A 133 9.39 -7.46 -3.14
N ASP A 134 9.34 -8.37 -2.18
CA ASP A 134 10.26 -9.52 -2.07
C ASP A 134 9.72 -10.73 -2.84
N LYS A 135 8.41 -10.95 -2.80
CA LYS A 135 7.76 -12.11 -3.43
C LYS A 135 6.53 -11.72 -4.22
N LEU A 136 6.36 -12.35 -5.37
CA LEU A 136 5.20 -12.15 -6.25
C LEU A 136 4.45 -13.47 -6.46
N ILE A 137 3.15 -13.45 -6.18
CA ILE A 137 2.21 -14.52 -6.53
C ILE A 137 1.40 -14.07 -7.74
N CYS A 138 1.34 -14.89 -8.76
CA CYS A 138 0.52 -14.60 -9.96
C CYS A 138 0.00 -15.87 -10.62
N GLY A 139 -0.95 -15.73 -11.51
CA GLY A 139 -1.36 -16.77 -12.42
C GLY A 139 -0.36 -16.96 -13.57
N GLY A 140 -0.80 -16.80 -14.81
CA GLY A 140 0.07 -16.88 -15.98
C GLY A 140 0.99 -15.69 -16.13
N ILE A 141 2.26 -15.95 -16.44
CA ILE A 141 3.29 -14.92 -16.66
C ILE A 141 4.16 -15.31 -17.86
N GLY A 142 4.53 -14.32 -18.66
CA GLY A 142 5.40 -14.53 -19.82
C GLY A 142 6.87 -14.54 -19.47
N GLY A 143 7.70 -15.28 -20.24
CA GLY A 143 9.14 -15.43 -19.99
C GLY A 143 9.93 -14.12 -19.88
N GLY A 144 9.56 -13.09 -20.65
CA GLY A 144 10.19 -11.77 -20.53
C GLY A 144 9.98 -11.10 -19.16
N ALA A 145 8.77 -11.27 -18.58
CA ALA A 145 8.48 -10.75 -17.25
C ALA A 145 9.19 -11.56 -16.16
N ILE A 146 9.30 -12.89 -16.32
CA ILE A 146 10.07 -13.75 -15.40
C ILE A 146 11.51 -13.27 -15.29
N ASN A 147 12.17 -13.02 -16.44
CA ASN A 147 13.54 -12.53 -16.45
C ASN A 147 13.71 -11.15 -15.82
N ALA A 148 12.75 -10.24 -16.05
CA ALA A 148 12.76 -8.91 -15.46
C ALA A 148 12.61 -8.96 -13.92
N LEU A 149 11.73 -9.81 -13.41
CA LEU A 149 11.50 -10.00 -11.97
C LEU A 149 12.69 -10.68 -11.29
N ALA A 150 13.28 -11.70 -11.95
CA ALA A 150 14.49 -12.36 -11.46
C ALA A 150 15.66 -11.36 -11.38
N GLY A 151 15.82 -10.50 -12.39
CA GLY A 151 16.81 -9.43 -12.38
C GLY A 151 16.60 -8.38 -11.29
N ALA A 152 15.35 -8.20 -10.85
CA ALA A 152 14.99 -7.33 -9.74
C ALA A 152 15.10 -8.00 -8.36
N GLY A 153 15.43 -9.29 -8.29
CA GLY A 153 15.56 -10.04 -7.03
C GLY A 153 14.22 -10.43 -6.40
N ILE A 154 13.12 -10.43 -7.17
CA ILE A 154 11.78 -10.77 -6.71
C ILE A 154 11.56 -12.27 -6.89
N ASP A 155 11.27 -12.98 -5.79
CA ASP A 155 10.90 -14.40 -5.81
C ASP A 155 9.50 -14.59 -6.44
N LEU A 156 9.42 -15.38 -7.50
CA LEU A 156 8.19 -15.57 -8.27
C LEU A 156 7.49 -16.91 -7.94
N TYR A 157 6.16 -16.84 -7.77
CA TYR A 157 5.26 -17.98 -7.57
C TYR A 157 4.17 -17.95 -8.67
N PRO A 158 4.45 -18.50 -9.85
CA PRO A 158 3.53 -18.49 -10.99
C PRO A 158 2.55 -19.65 -10.95
N GLY A 159 1.44 -19.53 -11.72
CA GLY A 159 0.46 -20.60 -11.90
C GLY A 159 -0.41 -20.85 -10.68
N ILE A 160 -0.58 -19.85 -9.83
CA ILE A 160 -1.46 -19.92 -8.66
C ILE A 160 -2.82 -19.34 -9.01
N GLU A 161 -3.87 -20.02 -8.55
CA GLU A 161 -5.28 -19.66 -8.78
C GLU A 161 -6.04 -19.56 -7.47
N GLY A 162 -7.18 -18.88 -7.49
CA GLY A 162 -8.10 -18.77 -6.37
C GLY A 162 -7.94 -17.49 -5.56
N SER A 163 -8.19 -17.54 -4.26
CA SER A 163 -8.18 -16.37 -3.39
C SER A 163 -6.76 -15.86 -3.13
N ALA A 164 -6.56 -14.54 -3.29
CA ALA A 164 -5.29 -13.88 -3.00
C ALA A 164 -4.88 -14.05 -1.53
N ASP A 165 -5.82 -13.92 -0.60
CA ASP A 165 -5.55 -14.04 0.85
C ASP A 165 -5.13 -15.48 1.22
N MET A 166 -5.78 -16.49 0.65
CA MET A 166 -5.44 -17.90 0.88
C MET A 166 -4.05 -18.25 0.36
N ALA A 167 -3.69 -17.76 -0.83
CA ALA A 167 -2.38 -18.01 -1.42
C ALA A 167 -1.25 -17.38 -0.58
N VAL A 168 -1.46 -16.18 -0.06
CA VAL A 168 -0.48 -15.54 0.85
C VAL A 168 -0.32 -16.34 2.14
N MET A 169 -1.39 -16.82 2.74
CA MET A 169 -1.32 -17.68 3.93
C MET A 169 -0.56 -18.98 3.65
N GLN A 170 -0.81 -19.63 2.51
CA GLN A 170 -0.09 -20.83 2.09
C GLN A 170 1.40 -20.54 1.86
N LEU A 171 1.76 -19.38 1.29
CA LEU A 171 3.14 -18.97 1.11
C LEU A 171 3.86 -18.75 2.45
N ILE A 172 3.21 -18.08 3.39
CA ILE A 172 3.75 -17.84 4.74
C ILE A 172 4.00 -19.15 5.48
N HIS A 173 3.10 -20.10 5.34
CA HIS A 173 3.23 -21.44 5.96
C HIS A 173 4.15 -22.40 5.19
N GLY A 174 4.75 -21.95 4.07
CA GLY A 174 5.66 -22.78 3.28
C GLY A 174 4.99 -23.91 2.49
N VAL A 175 3.67 -23.85 2.33
CA VAL A 175 2.87 -24.88 1.63
C VAL A 175 2.75 -24.57 0.12
N LEU A 176 2.99 -23.33 -0.29
CA LEU A 176 2.85 -22.91 -1.69
C LEU A 176 4.02 -23.47 -2.53
N PRO A 177 3.77 -24.29 -3.57
CA PRO A 177 4.84 -24.85 -4.38
C PRO A 177 5.54 -23.75 -5.20
N LYS A 178 6.87 -23.64 -5.06
CA LYS A 178 7.68 -22.82 -5.97
C LYS A 178 7.83 -23.60 -7.28
N ARG A 179 7.03 -23.27 -8.29
CA ARG A 179 7.22 -23.81 -9.64
C ARG A 179 8.42 -23.13 -10.29
N THR A 180 9.55 -23.81 -10.27
CA THR A 180 10.72 -23.52 -11.11
C THR A 180 10.61 -24.40 -12.35
N ASP A 181 9.99 -23.92 -13.42
CA ASP A 181 10.17 -24.43 -14.78
C ASP A 181 10.79 -23.36 -15.65
#